data_23956709207e9b00991630783f4d2825
#
_entry.id   23956709207e9b00991630783f4d2825
#
_cell.length_a   1.000
_cell.length_b   1.000
_cell.length_c   1.000
_cell.angle_alpha   90.00
_cell.angle_beta   90.00
_cell.angle_gamma   90.00
#
_symmetry.space_group_name_H-M   'P 1'
#
loop_
_entity.id
_entity.type
_entity.pdbx_description
1 polymer ?
#
loop_
_entity_poly.entity_id
_entity_poly.type
_entity_poly.pdbx_seq_one_letter_code
_entity_poly.pdbx_strand_id
1 'polypeptide(L)'
;MKKIILKSLGCLAALALMASCNDTMDDKADIDGKYVKSFDIPTFAFAGATDITHKTATLQLTCSDVTNVIEQGVQLDIDPEFSDYINIYENEAATELSIPLDDLEPETTYYVRPYIVTSNSEVVYGTQVSSFTTAEAPAETWIPRYVGDFTYSAFYKGDDTGLTLYNLEQNPAVWKIENWGGGVDFIFTWNEDNTISFDPFFLGDTYGEYGDVICYDFASIYDDEDPSYVDTEKAIFYFNIGYRVSAGWVAYGFEQFAITGNASVKDRKPHVAHRNSTKTVKDMIQPFAKF
;
A
#
# COMPACT_ATOMS: atom_id res chain seq x y z
N MET A 1 5.02 10.17 16.82
CA MET A 1 5.04 11.50 16.14
C MET A 1 4.65 11.23 14.70
N LYS A 2 3.65 11.92 14.15
CA LYS A 2 3.19 11.69 12.76
C LYS A 2 4.24 12.27 11.82
N LYS A 3 4.93 11.42 11.05
CA LYS A 3 5.81 11.83 9.97
C LYS A 3 4.94 12.32 8.80
N ILE A 4 5.21 13.52 8.35
CA ILE A 4 4.51 14.11 7.20
C ILE A 4 5.33 13.75 5.97
N ILE A 5 4.80 12.85 5.16
CA ILE A 5 5.34 12.58 3.82
C ILE A 5 4.85 13.71 2.93
N LEU A 6 5.72 14.65 2.64
CA LEU A 6 5.41 15.76 1.72
C LEU A 6 5.89 15.37 0.32
N LYS A 7 4.97 14.96 -0.54
CA LYS A 7 5.25 14.84 -1.98
C LYS A 7 5.60 16.21 -2.52
N SER A 8 6.80 16.39 -3.03
CA SER A 8 7.27 17.67 -3.56
C SER A 8 6.51 18.01 -4.84
N LEU A 9 5.50 18.87 -4.72
CA LEU A 9 4.90 19.54 -5.87
C LEU A 9 5.76 20.76 -6.21
N GLY A 10 6.60 20.62 -7.24
CA GLY A 10 7.13 21.67 -8.07
C GLY A 10 7.89 22.81 -7.40
N CYS A 11 9.17 22.66 -7.18
CA CYS A 11 10.08 23.78 -7.04
C CYS A 11 10.46 24.34 -8.43
N LEU A 12 9.49 24.98 -9.13
CA LEU A 12 9.73 25.67 -10.41
C LEU A 12 9.66 27.20 -10.27
N ALA A 13 9.90 27.73 -9.07
CA ALA A 13 9.78 29.17 -8.83
C ALA A 13 11.07 29.87 -8.38
N ALA A 14 12.21 29.18 -8.30
CA ALA A 14 13.46 29.78 -7.81
C ALA A 14 14.50 30.13 -8.88
N LEU A 15 14.21 29.93 -10.18
CA LEU A 15 15.16 30.24 -11.26
C LEU A 15 14.96 31.60 -11.94
N ALA A 16 14.09 32.48 -11.44
CA ALA A 16 13.77 33.75 -12.10
C ALA A 16 14.36 35.00 -11.43
N LEU A 17 15.24 34.88 -10.43
CA LEU A 17 15.81 36.02 -9.72
C LEU A 17 17.32 36.19 -9.83
N MET A 18 17.98 35.50 -10.77
CA MET A 18 19.42 35.68 -11.00
C MET A 18 19.75 36.57 -12.22
N ALA A 19 18.84 37.41 -12.65
CA ALA A 19 19.11 38.32 -13.76
C ALA A 19 18.76 39.76 -13.37
N SER A 20 19.40 40.29 -12.34
CA SER A 20 19.50 41.73 -12.18
C SER A 20 20.49 42.10 -11.05
N CYS A 21 21.74 41.93 -11.28
CA CYS A 21 22.76 42.73 -10.62
C CYS A 21 23.92 42.88 -11.62
N ASN A 22 23.70 43.71 -12.61
CA ASN A 22 24.80 44.27 -13.37
C ASN A 22 25.12 45.61 -12.71
N ASP A 23 25.63 45.52 -11.47
CA ASP A 23 26.22 46.70 -10.83
C ASP A 23 27.71 46.51 -10.86
N THR A 24 28.35 47.45 -11.49
CA THR A 24 29.80 47.60 -11.52
C THR A 24 30.28 47.84 -10.10
N MET A 25 30.63 46.76 -9.42
CA MET A 25 31.27 46.86 -8.10
C MET A 25 32.70 47.31 -8.26
N ASP A 26 32.91 48.58 -8.22
CA ASP A 26 34.24 49.17 -8.07
C ASP A 26 34.67 49.29 -6.58
N ASP A 27 33.84 48.92 -5.66
CA ASP A 27 34.09 48.92 -4.20
C ASP A 27 34.35 47.56 -3.61
N LYS A 28 35.09 46.72 -4.31
CA LYS A 28 35.47 45.38 -3.81
C LYS A 28 36.41 45.36 -2.60
N ALA A 29 37.01 46.50 -2.25
CA ALA A 29 38.02 46.54 -1.19
C ALA A 29 37.45 46.44 0.25
N ASP A 30 36.17 46.75 0.46
CA ASP A 30 35.59 46.78 1.82
C ASP A 30 34.73 45.56 2.17
N ILE A 31 34.45 44.68 1.21
CA ILE A 31 33.65 43.47 1.41
C ILE A 31 34.54 42.28 1.85
N ASP A 32 35.80 42.29 1.56
CA ASP A 32 36.75 41.17 1.75
C ASP A 32 37.03 40.79 3.21
N GLY A 33 36.47 41.46 4.17
CA GLY A 33 36.70 41.11 5.57
C GLY A 33 35.46 40.79 6.42
N LYS A 34 34.26 41.04 5.90
CA LYS A 34 33.09 41.03 6.75
C LYS A 34 32.00 40.04 6.39
N TYR A 35 31.98 39.45 5.21
CA TYR A 35 30.79 38.68 4.76
C TYR A 35 31.08 37.31 4.13
N VAL A 36 32.31 36.88 4.03
CA VAL A 36 32.56 35.48 3.67
C VAL A 36 33.15 34.81 4.90
N LYS A 37 32.28 34.44 5.85
CA LYS A 37 32.58 33.23 6.58
C LYS A 37 32.59 32.13 5.53
N SER A 38 33.80 31.63 5.22
CA SER A 38 33.92 30.35 4.53
C SER A 38 33.18 29.36 5.40
N PHE A 39 32.03 28.98 4.96
CA PHE A 39 31.19 28.01 5.63
C PHE A 39 31.80 26.66 5.24
N ASP A 40 32.48 26.03 6.15
CA ASP A 40 32.98 24.67 5.94
C ASP A 40 31.75 23.75 5.90
N ILE A 41 31.37 23.28 4.71
CA ILE A 41 30.32 22.30 4.54
C ILE A 41 30.76 21.03 5.25
N PRO A 42 29.99 20.54 6.25
CA PRO A 42 30.38 19.32 6.96
C PRO A 42 30.40 18.13 6.02
N THR A 43 31.25 17.16 6.28
CA THR A 43 31.16 15.85 5.63
C THR A 43 29.96 15.12 6.18
N PHE A 44 29.07 14.69 5.32
CA PHE A 44 27.90 13.87 5.69
C PHE A 44 27.72 12.73 4.69
N ALA A 45 27.23 11.62 5.19
CA ALA A 45 27.13 10.40 4.40
C ALA A 45 26.02 9.50 4.93
N PHE A 46 25.53 8.64 4.04
CA PHE A 46 24.78 7.46 4.40
C PHE A 46 25.75 6.38 4.86
N ALA A 47 25.63 5.96 6.12
CA ALA A 47 26.53 4.97 6.72
C ALA A 47 26.02 3.52 6.50
N GLY A 48 24.79 3.35 6.08
CA GLY A 48 24.18 2.06 5.78
C GLY A 48 22.72 1.98 6.23
N ALA A 49 22.08 0.85 5.92
CA ALA A 49 20.76 0.51 6.41
C ALA A 49 20.87 -0.71 7.33
N THR A 50 20.12 -0.68 8.46
CA THR A 50 20.01 -1.77 9.43
C THR A 50 18.55 -2.18 9.61
N ASP A 51 18.29 -3.25 10.33
CA ASP A 51 16.93 -3.75 10.63
C ASP A 51 16.06 -3.89 9.38
N ILE A 52 16.71 -4.32 8.27
CA ILE A 52 16.04 -4.47 6.99
C ILE A 52 15.14 -5.70 7.05
N THR A 53 13.84 -5.45 6.88
CA THR A 53 12.82 -6.49 6.69
C THR A 53 12.20 -6.37 5.30
N HIS A 54 11.12 -7.05 5.05
CA HIS A 54 10.37 -6.92 3.80
C HIS A 54 9.56 -5.62 3.70
N LYS A 55 9.38 -4.89 4.80
CA LYS A 55 8.58 -3.65 4.86
C LYS A 55 9.23 -2.50 5.62
N THR A 56 10.35 -2.76 6.30
CA THR A 56 11.00 -1.75 7.13
C THR A 56 12.50 -1.73 6.90
N ALA A 57 13.13 -0.60 7.18
CA ALA A 57 14.56 -0.46 7.31
C ALA A 57 14.88 0.73 8.24
N THR A 58 16.08 0.78 8.79
CA THR A 58 16.56 1.93 9.54
C THR A 58 17.81 2.48 8.83
N LEU A 59 17.70 3.70 8.32
CA LEU A 59 18.83 4.38 7.67
C LEU A 59 19.74 5.00 8.72
N GLN A 60 21.04 4.81 8.56
CA GLN A 60 22.07 5.41 9.42
C GLN A 60 22.79 6.51 8.65
N LEU A 61 22.80 7.72 9.18
CA LEU A 61 23.48 8.88 8.63
C LEU A 61 24.55 9.38 9.59
N THR A 62 25.63 9.90 9.04
CA THR A 62 26.70 10.56 9.80
C THR A 62 26.95 11.96 9.28
N CYS A 63 27.24 12.90 10.19
CA CYS A 63 27.63 14.27 9.86
C CYS A 63 28.77 14.69 10.78
N SER A 64 29.85 15.26 10.21
CA SER A 64 31.06 15.61 10.99
C SER A 64 30.85 16.81 11.92
N ASP A 65 29.94 17.72 11.56
CA ASP A 65 29.61 18.93 12.32
C ASP A 65 28.17 19.37 11.98
N VAL A 66 27.38 19.64 12.98
CA VAL A 66 25.97 20.06 12.84
C VAL A 66 25.71 21.52 13.22
N THR A 67 26.76 22.29 13.56
CA THR A 67 26.64 23.66 14.09
C THR A 67 25.84 24.60 13.20
N ASN A 68 25.90 24.42 11.89
CA ASN A 68 25.20 25.23 10.91
C ASN A 68 24.20 24.42 10.06
N VAL A 69 23.77 23.26 10.53
CA VAL A 69 22.79 22.40 9.88
C VAL A 69 21.45 22.58 10.59
N ILE A 70 20.40 22.91 9.83
CA ILE A 70 19.05 23.12 10.34
C ILE A 70 18.09 21.98 9.98
N GLU A 71 18.47 21.17 8.99
CA GLU A 71 17.73 19.98 8.56
C GLU A 71 18.72 18.95 8.03
N GLN A 72 18.48 17.71 8.32
CA GLN A 72 19.28 16.58 7.84
C GLN A 72 18.37 15.46 7.41
N GLY A 73 18.61 14.88 6.24
CA GLY A 73 17.74 13.83 5.72
C GLY A 73 18.31 13.10 4.52
N VAL A 74 17.42 12.37 3.89
CA VAL A 74 17.68 11.62 2.65
C VAL A 74 16.61 11.85 1.62
N GLN A 75 17.01 11.77 0.36
CA GLN A 75 16.08 11.47 -0.74
C GLN A 75 16.08 9.96 -0.94
N LEU A 76 14.90 9.39 -1.00
CA LEU A 76 14.67 7.97 -1.21
C LEU A 76 13.87 7.77 -2.50
N ASP A 77 14.31 6.88 -3.36
CA ASP A 77 13.65 6.51 -4.60
C ASP A 77 13.96 5.05 -4.95
N ILE A 78 13.16 4.45 -5.78
CA ILE A 78 13.43 3.16 -6.44
C ILE A 78 14.19 3.34 -7.75
N ASP A 79 14.28 4.57 -8.25
CA ASP A 79 15.04 4.95 -9.44
C ASP A 79 16.37 5.59 -9.02
N PRO A 80 17.54 5.11 -9.51
CA PRO A 80 18.84 5.69 -9.21
C PRO A 80 19.02 7.14 -9.69
N GLU A 81 18.18 7.60 -10.63
CA GLU A 81 18.17 8.97 -11.14
C GLU A 81 17.33 9.93 -10.29
N PHE A 82 16.61 9.42 -9.29
CA PHE A 82 15.75 10.19 -8.40
C PHE A 82 14.69 11.01 -9.13
N SER A 83 13.97 10.37 -10.05
CA SER A 83 12.94 11.03 -10.87
C SER A 83 11.62 11.29 -10.12
N ASP A 84 11.28 10.49 -9.10
CA ASP A 84 10.07 10.63 -8.25
C ASP A 84 10.39 10.37 -6.77
N TYR A 85 11.44 10.99 -6.27
CA TYR A 85 11.94 10.77 -4.92
C TYR A 85 11.03 11.36 -3.84
N ILE A 86 11.12 10.78 -2.64
CA ILE A 86 10.58 11.36 -1.41
C ILE A 86 11.70 11.89 -0.53
N ASN A 87 11.46 13.02 0.14
CA ASN A 87 12.35 13.54 1.18
C ASN A 87 11.91 13.00 2.55
N ILE A 88 12.84 12.42 3.27
CA ILE A 88 12.67 11.96 4.65
C ILE A 88 13.72 12.65 5.49
N TYR A 89 13.30 13.45 6.48
CA TYR A 89 14.20 14.33 7.21
C TYR A 89 13.81 14.50 8.67
N GLU A 90 14.81 14.96 9.45
CA GLU A 90 14.66 15.44 10.82
C GLU A 90 15.09 16.89 10.90
N ASN A 91 14.35 17.71 11.64
CA ASN A 91 14.66 19.13 11.87
C ASN A 91 15.72 19.35 12.96
N GLU A 92 16.10 18.29 13.66
CA GLU A 92 17.18 18.31 14.65
C GLU A 92 18.38 17.56 14.05
N ALA A 93 19.37 18.29 13.57
CA ALA A 93 20.57 17.69 13.02
C ALA A 93 21.41 17.03 14.12
N ALA A 94 21.96 15.87 13.82
CA ALA A 94 22.79 15.08 14.72
C ALA A 94 24.04 14.56 13.99
N THR A 95 25.14 14.37 14.72
CA THR A 95 26.35 13.76 14.16
C THR A 95 26.13 12.31 13.76
N GLU A 96 25.20 11.65 14.42
CA GLU A 96 24.69 10.32 14.08
C GLU A 96 23.17 10.39 14.10
N LEU A 97 22.54 10.06 12.99
CA LEU A 97 21.08 10.10 12.83
C LEU A 97 20.57 8.77 12.32
N SER A 98 19.53 8.26 12.98
CA SER A 98 18.84 7.03 12.60
C SER A 98 17.42 7.37 12.14
N ILE A 99 17.09 7.05 10.89
CA ILE A 99 15.79 7.30 10.29
C ILE A 99 15.10 5.96 10.04
N PRO A 100 14.05 5.61 10.83
CA PRO A 100 13.26 4.42 10.56
C PRO A 100 12.34 4.65 9.35
N LEU A 101 12.25 3.64 8.50
CA LEU A 101 11.37 3.55 7.34
C LEU A 101 10.35 2.45 7.56
N ASP A 102 9.11 2.75 7.21
CA ASP A 102 7.99 1.81 7.23
C ASP A 102 7.32 1.78 5.85
N ASP A 103 6.46 0.80 5.60
CA ASP A 103 5.67 0.63 4.38
C ASP A 103 6.51 0.53 3.09
N LEU A 104 7.67 -0.12 3.19
CA LEU A 104 8.50 -0.44 2.04
C LEU A 104 7.92 -1.66 1.29
N GLU A 105 8.17 -1.71 -0.03
CA GLU A 105 7.85 -2.87 -0.85
C GLU A 105 8.89 -3.98 -0.67
N PRO A 106 8.47 -5.27 -0.60
CA PRO A 106 9.39 -6.41 -0.52
C PRO A 106 10.28 -6.53 -1.76
N GLU A 107 11.46 -7.15 -1.60
CA GLU A 107 12.43 -7.44 -2.68
C GLU A 107 12.78 -6.23 -3.56
N THR A 108 12.60 -5.01 -3.00
CA THR A 108 12.76 -3.75 -3.73
C THR A 108 14.06 -3.07 -3.34
N THR A 109 14.81 -2.63 -4.35
CA THR A 109 16.02 -1.84 -4.14
C THR A 109 15.66 -0.38 -4.07
N TYR A 110 16.01 0.24 -2.94
CA TYR A 110 15.87 1.66 -2.69
C TYR A 110 17.21 2.36 -2.80
N TYR A 111 17.26 3.48 -3.52
CA TYR A 111 18.42 4.35 -3.63
C TYR A 111 18.30 5.50 -2.65
N VAL A 112 19.41 5.84 -2.02
CA VAL A 112 19.50 6.82 -0.93
C VAL A 112 20.50 7.87 -1.31
N ARG A 113 20.10 9.14 -1.31
CA ARG A 113 20.96 10.30 -1.46
C ARG A 113 20.84 11.18 -0.21
N PRO A 114 21.84 11.21 0.67
CA PRO A 114 21.77 12.06 1.86
C PRO A 114 21.85 13.53 1.48
N TYR A 115 21.22 14.40 2.28
CA TYR A 115 21.31 15.83 2.15
C TYR A 115 21.26 16.53 3.51
N ILE A 116 21.75 17.76 3.53
CA ILE A 116 21.62 18.69 4.64
C ILE A 116 21.10 20.02 4.13
N VAL A 117 20.39 20.76 5.00
CA VAL A 117 20.06 22.16 4.79
C VAL A 117 20.83 22.99 5.80
N THR A 118 21.57 23.98 5.30
CA THR A 118 22.39 24.84 6.14
C THR A 118 21.56 26.00 6.72
N SER A 119 22.08 26.67 7.75
CA SER A 119 21.47 27.88 8.32
C SER A 119 21.29 29.02 7.32
N ASN A 120 21.99 28.99 6.18
CA ASN A 120 21.81 29.92 5.07
C ASN A 120 20.73 29.47 4.06
N SER A 121 19.97 28.41 4.38
CA SER A 121 18.98 27.80 3.52
C SER A 121 19.54 27.19 2.22
N GLU A 122 20.81 26.82 2.22
CA GLU A 122 21.45 26.10 1.14
C GLU A 122 21.25 24.60 1.32
N VAL A 123 20.78 23.91 0.28
CA VAL A 123 20.68 22.44 0.26
C VAL A 123 21.95 21.86 -0.33
N VAL A 124 22.59 21.00 0.42
CA VAL A 124 23.80 20.30 0.00
C VAL A 124 23.54 18.80 -0.03
N TYR A 125 23.81 18.17 -1.15
CA TYR A 125 23.62 16.74 -1.35
C TYR A 125 24.95 15.99 -1.13
N GLY A 126 24.84 14.77 -0.60
CA GLY A 126 25.97 13.86 -0.54
C GLY A 126 26.45 13.47 -1.93
N THR A 127 27.75 13.28 -2.06
CA THR A 127 28.42 13.00 -3.34
C THR A 127 28.19 11.54 -3.82
N GLN A 128 27.72 10.67 -2.94
CA GLN A 128 27.50 9.27 -3.24
C GLN A 128 26.03 8.92 -3.09
N VAL A 129 25.49 8.25 -4.12
CA VAL A 129 24.25 7.52 -4.05
C VAL A 129 24.54 6.13 -3.53
N SER A 130 23.80 5.70 -2.54
CA SER A 130 23.89 4.37 -1.97
C SER A 130 22.56 3.66 -2.13
N SER A 131 22.52 2.36 -1.86
CA SER A 131 21.27 1.61 -1.95
C SER A 131 21.20 0.53 -0.87
N PHE A 132 20.00 0.08 -0.58
CA PHE A 132 19.70 -1.14 0.16
C PHE A 132 18.53 -1.86 -0.51
N THR A 133 18.39 -3.16 -0.23
CA THR A 133 17.30 -3.96 -0.76
C THR A 133 16.52 -4.57 0.39
N THR A 134 15.19 -4.44 0.37
CA THR A 134 14.30 -5.08 1.34
C THR A 134 14.33 -6.60 1.19
N ALA A 135 14.05 -7.29 2.28
CA ALA A 135 13.97 -8.75 2.28
C ALA A 135 12.76 -9.24 1.48
N GLU A 136 12.77 -10.50 1.12
CA GLU A 136 11.59 -11.21 0.62
C GLU A 136 10.49 -11.22 1.68
N ALA A 137 9.23 -11.06 1.24
CA ALA A 137 8.09 -11.22 2.14
C ALA A 137 8.02 -12.66 2.65
N PRO A 138 7.74 -12.89 3.94
CA PRO A 138 7.54 -14.24 4.45
C PRO A 138 6.45 -14.95 3.65
N ALA A 139 6.70 -16.21 3.29
CA ALA A 139 5.68 -17.01 2.64
C ALA A 139 4.42 -17.08 3.51
N GLU A 140 3.28 -16.82 2.89
CA GLU A 140 1.99 -16.87 3.57
C GLU A 140 1.68 -18.31 4.02
N THR A 141 1.33 -18.46 5.29
CA THR A 141 0.89 -19.73 5.87
C THR A 141 -0.61 -19.67 6.14
N TRP A 142 -1.39 -20.35 5.31
CA TRP A 142 -2.84 -20.42 5.43
C TRP A 142 -3.24 -21.66 6.24
N ILE A 143 -3.87 -21.44 7.39
CA ILE A 143 -4.31 -22.49 8.31
C ILE A 143 -5.79 -22.76 8.09
N PRO A 144 -6.19 -23.99 7.67
CA PRO A 144 -7.60 -24.34 7.53
C PRO A 144 -8.28 -24.32 8.90
N ARG A 145 -9.40 -23.60 9.02
CA ARG A 145 -10.15 -23.44 10.27
C ARG A 145 -11.52 -24.11 10.21
N TYR A 146 -12.27 -23.80 9.15
CA TYR A 146 -13.65 -24.22 9.03
C TYR A 146 -13.94 -24.76 7.63
N VAL A 147 -14.97 -25.58 7.55
CA VAL A 147 -15.61 -25.97 6.30
C VAL A 147 -17.02 -25.40 6.30
N GLY A 148 -17.48 -24.94 5.16
CA GLY A 148 -18.82 -24.34 5.04
C GLY A 148 -19.36 -24.38 3.63
N ASP A 149 -20.58 -23.90 3.52
CA ASP A 149 -21.30 -23.80 2.26
C ASP A 149 -21.52 -22.31 1.92
N PHE A 150 -21.24 -21.95 0.67
CA PHE A 150 -21.41 -20.58 0.19
C PHE A 150 -22.68 -20.52 -0.67
N THR A 151 -23.60 -19.62 -0.30
CA THR A 151 -24.86 -19.37 -1.04
C THR A 151 -24.71 -18.08 -1.84
N TYR A 152 -24.83 -18.20 -3.15
CA TYR A 152 -24.82 -17.08 -4.09
C TYR A 152 -26.26 -16.61 -4.35
N SER A 153 -26.52 -15.33 -4.11
CA SER A 153 -27.84 -14.72 -4.28
C SER A 153 -27.88 -13.52 -5.22
N ALA A 154 -26.75 -12.81 -5.40
CA ALA A 154 -26.66 -11.62 -6.22
C ALA A 154 -26.28 -11.92 -7.68
N PHE A 155 -25.01 -12.18 -7.96
CA PHE A 155 -24.51 -12.38 -9.32
C PHE A 155 -24.74 -13.83 -9.81
N TYR A 156 -24.23 -14.80 -9.06
CA TYR A 156 -24.54 -16.21 -9.27
C TYR A 156 -25.85 -16.60 -8.59
N LYS A 157 -26.38 -17.76 -8.95
CA LYS A 157 -27.50 -18.41 -8.25
C LYS A 157 -27.10 -19.83 -7.95
N GLY A 158 -27.19 -20.23 -6.69
CA GLY A 158 -26.86 -21.57 -6.25
C GLY A 158 -25.91 -21.60 -5.06
N ASP A 159 -25.41 -22.77 -4.78
CA ASP A 159 -24.56 -23.02 -3.62
C ASP A 159 -23.27 -23.74 -4.05
N ASP A 160 -22.16 -23.37 -3.44
CA ASP A 160 -20.92 -24.14 -3.43
C ASP A 160 -20.78 -24.79 -2.05
N THR A 161 -20.61 -26.10 -2.00
CA THR A 161 -20.59 -26.84 -0.73
C THR A 161 -19.19 -27.34 -0.40
N GLY A 162 -18.89 -27.39 0.90
CA GLY A 162 -17.63 -27.95 1.40
C GLY A 162 -16.42 -27.07 1.11
N LEU A 163 -16.60 -25.76 0.95
CA LEU A 163 -15.50 -24.81 0.83
C LEU A 163 -14.73 -24.71 2.15
N THR A 164 -13.42 -24.55 2.07
CA THR A 164 -12.59 -24.39 3.26
C THR A 164 -12.31 -22.90 3.50
N LEU A 165 -12.55 -22.48 4.73
CA LEU A 165 -12.20 -21.15 5.23
C LEU A 165 -10.88 -21.24 5.98
N TYR A 166 -9.89 -20.52 5.50
CA TYR A 166 -8.54 -20.43 6.05
C TYR A 166 -8.34 -19.11 6.78
N ASN A 167 -7.39 -19.13 7.69
CA ASN A 167 -6.92 -17.95 8.39
C ASN A 167 -5.41 -17.83 8.15
N LEU A 168 -4.92 -16.60 7.95
CA LEU A 168 -3.50 -16.31 7.75
C LEU A 168 -2.77 -16.38 9.09
N GLU A 169 -1.71 -17.20 9.21
CA GLU A 169 -0.95 -17.35 10.46
C GLU A 169 -0.30 -16.04 10.88
N GLN A 170 0.27 -15.32 9.93
CA GLN A 170 0.98 -14.06 10.17
C GLN A 170 0.05 -12.88 10.52
N ASN A 171 -1.23 -12.96 10.12
CA ASN A 171 -2.25 -11.97 10.46
C ASN A 171 -3.61 -12.65 10.68
N PRO A 172 -3.96 -13.01 11.92
CA PRO A 172 -5.18 -13.75 12.24
C PRO A 172 -6.50 -13.03 11.88
N ALA A 173 -6.48 -11.73 11.59
CA ALA A 173 -7.66 -11.03 11.10
C ALA A 173 -7.92 -11.29 9.61
N VAL A 174 -6.93 -11.78 8.86
CA VAL A 174 -7.05 -12.04 7.42
C VAL A 174 -7.51 -13.48 7.18
N TRP A 175 -8.54 -13.62 6.38
CA TRP A 175 -9.21 -14.89 6.07
C TRP A 175 -9.31 -15.10 4.57
N LYS A 176 -9.44 -16.37 4.16
CA LYS A 176 -9.55 -16.76 2.75
C LYS A 176 -10.55 -17.89 2.57
N ILE A 177 -11.45 -17.74 1.59
CA ILE A 177 -12.23 -18.86 1.04
C ILE A 177 -11.57 -19.26 -0.27
N GLU A 178 -11.05 -20.49 -0.33
CA GLU A 178 -10.34 -21.00 -1.50
C GLU A 178 -11.31 -21.47 -2.58
N ASN A 179 -10.96 -21.22 -3.86
CA ASN A 179 -11.77 -21.59 -5.03
C ASN A 179 -13.21 -21.03 -5.05
N TRP A 180 -13.40 -19.85 -4.50
CA TRP A 180 -14.68 -19.16 -4.51
C TRP A 180 -15.03 -18.62 -5.92
N GLY A 181 -16.31 -18.44 -6.20
CA GLY A 181 -16.81 -17.78 -7.41
C GLY A 181 -16.23 -18.41 -8.69
N GLY A 182 -15.49 -17.66 -9.49
CA GLY A 182 -14.80 -18.09 -10.73
C GLY A 182 -13.62 -19.05 -10.54
N GLY A 183 -13.42 -19.56 -9.31
CA GLY A 183 -12.28 -20.42 -8.96
C GLY A 183 -11.10 -19.61 -8.45
N VAL A 184 -11.37 -18.42 -7.92
CA VAL A 184 -10.39 -17.53 -7.30
C VAL A 184 -10.41 -17.67 -5.79
N ASP A 185 -9.35 -17.22 -5.12
CA ASP A 185 -9.34 -17.11 -3.68
C ASP A 185 -10.02 -15.80 -3.28
N PHE A 186 -11.01 -15.87 -2.41
CA PHE A 186 -11.66 -14.69 -1.82
C PHE A 186 -11.00 -14.38 -0.48
N ILE A 187 -10.20 -13.30 -0.46
CA ILE A 187 -9.46 -12.85 0.72
C ILE A 187 -10.17 -11.64 1.33
N PHE A 188 -10.33 -11.65 2.65
CA PHE A 188 -11.01 -10.58 3.38
C PHE A 188 -10.45 -10.44 4.80
N THR A 189 -10.71 -9.31 5.43
CA THR A 189 -10.39 -9.04 6.83
C THR A 189 -11.67 -9.14 7.68
N TRP A 190 -11.62 -9.94 8.74
CA TRP A 190 -12.64 -9.98 9.78
C TRP A 190 -12.18 -9.09 10.92
N ASN A 191 -12.87 -7.96 11.10
CA ASN A 191 -12.54 -6.93 12.08
C ASN A 191 -13.02 -7.30 13.49
N GLU A 192 -12.46 -6.65 14.51
CA GLU A 192 -12.80 -6.89 15.92
C GLU A 192 -14.28 -6.61 16.26
N ASP A 193 -14.93 -5.72 15.52
CA ASP A 193 -16.36 -5.37 15.66
C ASP A 193 -17.30 -6.32 14.91
N ASN A 194 -16.78 -7.41 14.38
CA ASN A 194 -17.45 -8.39 13.51
C ASN A 194 -17.84 -7.85 12.13
N THR A 195 -17.38 -6.70 11.71
CA THR A 195 -17.50 -6.30 10.30
C THR A 195 -16.45 -7.02 9.46
N ILE A 196 -16.70 -7.07 8.15
CA ILE A 196 -15.79 -7.63 7.17
C ILE A 196 -15.43 -6.53 6.17
N SER A 197 -14.18 -6.48 5.75
CA SER A 197 -13.71 -5.62 4.67
C SER A 197 -12.83 -6.39 3.70
N PHE A 198 -12.82 -6.01 2.43
CA PHE A 198 -11.98 -6.61 1.40
C PHE A 198 -11.69 -5.64 0.27
N ASP A 199 -10.53 -5.81 -0.34
CA ASP A 199 -10.11 -5.03 -1.50
C ASP A 199 -10.82 -5.53 -2.77
N PRO A 200 -11.00 -4.66 -3.78
CA PRO A 200 -11.53 -5.09 -5.07
C PRO A 200 -10.69 -6.20 -5.71
N PHE A 201 -11.36 -7.22 -6.22
CA PHE A 201 -10.69 -8.36 -6.86
C PHE A 201 -11.44 -8.89 -8.09
N PHE A 202 -10.71 -9.55 -8.99
CA PHE A 202 -11.29 -10.20 -10.16
C PHE A 202 -12.01 -11.49 -9.75
N LEU A 203 -13.28 -11.63 -10.16
CA LEU A 203 -14.13 -12.78 -9.84
C LEU A 203 -13.64 -14.11 -10.45
N GLY A 204 -12.78 -14.06 -11.46
CA GLY A 204 -12.39 -15.23 -12.25
C GLY A 204 -13.29 -15.49 -13.48
N ASP A 205 -14.34 -14.66 -13.68
CA ASP A 205 -15.28 -14.76 -14.78
C ASP A 205 -15.42 -13.44 -15.56
N THR A 206 -15.85 -13.55 -16.81
CA THR A 206 -16.15 -12.42 -17.68
C THR A 206 -17.65 -12.33 -17.95
N TYR A 207 -18.15 -11.12 -18.17
CA TYR A 207 -19.55 -10.85 -18.48
C TYR A 207 -19.73 -10.45 -19.96
N GLY A 208 -19.69 -11.43 -20.84
CA GLY A 208 -19.86 -11.23 -22.28
C GLY A 208 -18.88 -10.22 -22.86
N GLU A 209 -19.39 -9.25 -23.64
CA GLU A 209 -18.59 -8.17 -24.25
C GLU A 209 -18.13 -7.08 -23.25
N TYR A 210 -18.66 -7.08 -22.02
CA TYR A 210 -18.35 -6.10 -21.00
C TYR A 210 -17.07 -6.42 -20.19
N GLY A 211 -16.45 -7.58 -20.48
CA GLY A 211 -15.17 -7.96 -19.91
C GLY A 211 -15.23 -8.53 -18.50
N ASP A 212 -14.15 -8.36 -17.77
CA ASP A 212 -13.93 -8.95 -16.46
C ASP A 212 -14.92 -8.44 -15.42
N VAL A 213 -15.37 -9.34 -14.54
CA VAL A 213 -16.21 -8.98 -13.38
C VAL A 213 -15.31 -8.73 -12.19
N ILE A 214 -15.37 -7.51 -11.68
CA ILE A 214 -14.64 -7.10 -10.47
C ILE A 214 -15.62 -7.05 -9.30
N CYS A 215 -15.26 -7.71 -8.21
CA CYS A 215 -15.98 -7.70 -6.94
C CYS A 215 -15.49 -6.55 -6.07
N TYR A 216 -16.41 -5.87 -5.42
CA TYR A 216 -16.15 -4.78 -4.50
C TYR A 216 -16.87 -5.02 -3.17
N ASP A 217 -16.28 -4.59 -2.07
CA ASP A 217 -17.00 -4.37 -0.83
C ASP A 217 -17.98 -3.22 -1.04
N PHE A 218 -19.27 -3.56 -1.18
CA PHE A 218 -20.27 -2.62 -1.68
C PHE A 218 -20.50 -1.46 -0.70
N ALA A 219 -20.47 -1.74 0.60
CA ALA A 219 -20.57 -0.72 1.64
C ALA A 219 -19.35 0.22 1.69
N SER A 220 -18.19 -0.16 1.15
CA SER A 220 -17.05 0.75 1.04
C SER A 220 -17.23 1.81 -0.07
N ILE A 221 -18.19 1.62 -0.96
CA ILE A 221 -18.49 2.52 -2.08
C ILE A 221 -19.70 3.41 -1.79
N TYR A 222 -20.65 2.92 -0.99
CA TYR A 222 -21.91 3.60 -0.70
C TYR A 222 -22.15 3.65 0.81
N ASP A 223 -22.16 4.84 1.40
CA ASP A 223 -22.26 5.07 2.85
C ASP A 223 -23.61 4.66 3.47
N ASP A 224 -24.64 4.46 2.65
CA ASP A 224 -25.99 4.05 3.07
C ASP A 224 -26.23 2.54 3.00
N GLU A 225 -25.22 1.77 2.59
CA GLU A 225 -25.31 0.31 2.54
C GLU A 225 -24.80 -0.34 3.82
N ASP A 226 -25.44 -1.45 4.20
CA ASP A 226 -25.01 -2.23 5.36
C ASP A 226 -23.65 -2.91 5.09
N PRO A 227 -22.71 -2.87 6.04
CA PRO A 227 -21.40 -3.52 5.87
C PRO A 227 -21.54 -5.04 5.82
N SER A 228 -20.56 -5.68 5.19
CA SER A 228 -20.33 -7.12 5.35
C SER A 228 -20.04 -7.44 6.83
N TYR A 229 -20.56 -8.56 7.36
CA TYR A 229 -20.42 -8.87 8.78
C TYR A 229 -20.45 -10.36 9.08
N VAL A 230 -20.05 -10.74 10.29
CA VAL A 230 -20.13 -12.10 10.82
C VAL A 230 -21.22 -12.17 11.90
N ASP A 231 -22.21 -13.04 11.70
CA ASP A 231 -23.12 -13.46 12.76
C ASP A 231 -22.48 -14.63 13.52
N THR A 232 -21.81 -14.31 14.62
CA THR A 232 -21.08 -15.31 15.41
C THR A 232 -21.99 -16.32 16.13
N GLU A 233 -23.27 -15.96 16.39
CA GLU A 233 -24.24 -16.87 17.03
C GLU A 233 -24.71 -17.94 16.03
N LYS A 234 -24.92 -17.57 14.78
CA LYS A 234 -25.32 -18.47 13.70
C LYS A 234 -24.16 -19.12 12.96
N ALA A 235 -22.92 -18.64 13.21
CA ALA A 235 -21.73 -19.02 12.47
C ALA A 235 -21.84 -18.78 10.94
N ILE A 236 -22.37 -17.61 10.57
CA ILE A 236 -22.58 -17.19 9.17
C ILE A 236 -21.84 -15.90 8.90
N PHE A 237 -21.11 -15.89 7.81
CA PHE A 237 -20.50 -14.69 7.22
C PHE A 237 -21.44 -14.13 6.16
N TYR A 238 -21.75 -12.86 6.23
CA TYR A 238 -22.56 -12.13 5.26
C TYR A 238 -21.66 -11.13 4.53
N PHE A 239 -21.56 -11.27 3.20
CA PHE A 239 -20.72 -10.43 2.36
C PHE A 239 -21.61 -9.56 1.47
N ASN A 240 -21.62 -8.25 1.66
CA ASN A 240 -22.29 -7.31 0.77
C ASN A 240 -21.37 -7.01 -0.42
N ILE A 241 -21.55 -7.74 -1.50
CA ILE A 241 -20.67 -7.71 -2.67
C ILE A 241 -21.35 -6.97 -3.82
N GLY A 242 -20.65 -5.97 -4.36
CA GLY A 242 -20.98 -5.35 -5.64
C GLY A 242 -20.17 -5.98 -6.78
N TYR A 243 -20.83 -6.35 -7.86
CA TYR A 243 -20.24 -6.94 -9.06
C TYR A 243 -20.24 -5.92 -10.18
N ARG A 244 -19.09 -5.55 -10.69
CA ARG A 244 -18.92 -4.48 -11.68
C ARG A 244 -18.15 -4.96 -12.90
N VAL A 245 -18.58 -4.47 -14.06
CA VAL A 245 -17.89 -4.59 -15.35
C VAL A 245 -17.58 -3.21 -15.92
N SER A 246 -16.96 -3.14 -17.10
CA SER A 246 -16.64 -1.86 -17.76
C SER A 246 -17.87 -0.95 -17.96
N ALA A 247 -19.05 -1.53 -18.17
CA ALA A 247 -20.30 -0.80 -18.38
C ALA A 247 -21.00 -0.33 -17.08
N GLY A 248 -20.54 -0.79 -15.90
CA GLY A 248 -21.12 -0.43 -14.60
C GLY A 248 -21.45 -1.64 -13.73
N TRP A 249 -22.33 -1.44 -12.74
CA TRP A 249 -22.79 -2.50 -11.83
C TRP A 249 -23.72 -3.49 -12.53
N VAL A 250 -23.46 -4.78 -12.37
CA VAL A 250 -24.29 -5.85 -12.93
C VAL A 250 -25.11 -6.58 -11.87
N ALA A 251 -24.64 -6.59 -10.63
CA ALA A 251 -25.36 -7.10 -9.47
C ALA A 251 -24.76 -6.53 -8.18
N TYR A 252 -25.51 -6.58 -7.09
CA TYR A 252 -25.01 -6.34 -5.73
C TYR A 252 -25.96 -6.98 -4.72
N GLY A 253 -25.47 -7.21 -3.52
CA GLY A 253 -26.23 -7.71 -2.40
C GLY A 253 -25.45 -8.69 -1.52
N PHE A 254 -26.15 -9.21 -0.52
CA PHE A 254 -25.57 -10.12 0.45
C PHE A 254 -25.44 -11.54 -0.11
N GLU A 255 -24.22 -12.06 -0.03
CA GLU A 255 -23.87 -13.45 -0.18
C GLU A 255 -23.60 -14.06 1.21
N GLN A 256 -23.70 -15.38 1.35
CA GLN A 256 -23.57 -16.02 2.66
C GLN A 256 -22.59 -17.19 2.62
N PHE A 257 -21.72 -17.26 3.63
CA PHE A 257 -20.92 -18.46 3.92
C PHE A 257 -21.32 -18.99 5.29
N ALA A 258 -21.95 -20.16 5.32
CA ALA A 258 -22.38 -20.82 6.56
C ALA A 258 -21.38 -21.89 6.98
N ILE A 259 -20.80 -21.80 8.17
CA ILE A 259 -19.91 -22.80 8.71
C ILE A 259 -20.71 -24.08 9.01
N THR A 260 -20.28 -25.21 8.46
CA THR A 260 -20.87 -26.53 8.66
C THR A 260 -20.01 -27.46 9.52
N GLY A 261 -18.74 -27.11 9.72
CA GLY A 261 -17.80 -27.91 10.54
C GLY A 261 -16.42 -27.31 10.66
N ASN A 262 -15.58 -27.94 11.48
CA ASN A 262 -14.17 -27.60 11.57
C ASN A 262 -13.40 -28.26 10.44
N ALA A 263 -12.47 -27.53 9.82
CA ALA A 263 -11.56 -28.10 8.85
C ALA A 263 -10.52 -28.99 9.54
N SER A 264 -10.26 -30.16 8.98
CA SER A 264 -9.13 -30.99 9.40
C SER A 264 -8.09 -31.04 8.29
N VAL A 265 -6.81 -31.13 8.67
CA VAL A 265 -5.70 -31.24 7.71
C VAL A 265 -5.83 -32.47 6.79
N LYS A 266 -6.71 -33.41 7.15
CA LYS A 266 -6.95 -34.65 6.41
C LYS A 266 -8.08 -34.55 5.36
N ASP A 267 -8.88 -33.50 5.40
CA ASP A 267 -10.10 -33.41 4.58
C ASP A 267 -9.92 -32.61 3.28
N ARG A 268 -8.70 -32.53 2.75
CA ARG A 268 -8.46 -31.98 1.41
C ARG A 268 -9.09 -32.88 0.35
N LYS A 269 -10.40 -32.83 0.21
CA LYS A 269 -11.05 -33.32 -1.01
C LYS A 269 -10.93 -32.22 -2.07
N PRO A 270 -10.62 -32.58 -3.32
CA PRO A 270 -10.71 -31.60 -4.39
C PRO A 270 -12.14 -31.05 -4.41
N HIS A 271 -12.27 -29.75 -4.28
CA HIS A 271 -13.55 -29.06 -4.38
C HIS A 271 -14.11 -29.31 -5.79
N VAL A 272 -15.32 -29.83 -5.88
CA VAL A 272 -16.08 -29.91 -7.13
C VAL A 272 -17.10 -28.77 -7.06
N ALA A 273 -16.81 -27.69 -7.77
CA ALA A 273 -17.78 -26.59 -7.93
C ALA A 273 -19.02 -27.15 -8.63
N HIS A 274 -20.14 -27.25 -7.91
CA HIS A 274 -21.44 -27.55 -8.49
C HIS A 274 -22.05 -26.28 -9.07
N ARG A 275 -21.38 -25.68 -10.06
CA ARG A 275 -21.99 -24.64 -10.85
C ARG A 275 -23.03 -25.24 -11.77
N ASN A 276 -24.27 -24.87 -11.59
CA ASN A 276 -25.26 -24.99 -12.65
C ASN A 276 -24.92 -23.96 -13.74
N SER A 277 -23.91 -24.29 -14.58
CA SER A 277 -23.42 -23.47 -15.69
C SER A 277 -24.38 -23.39 -16.88
N THR A 278 -25.65 -23.77 -16.70
CA THR A 278 -26.64 -23.80 -17.77
C THR A 278 -27.53 -22.56 -17.88
N LYS A 279 -27.30 -21.52 -17.04
CA LYS A 279 -27.91 -20.21 -17.30
C LYS A 279 -26.94 -19.37 -18.11
N THR A 280 -27.28 -19.22 -19.39
CA THR A 280 -26.63 -18.23 -20.23
C THR A 280 -26.77 -16.84 -19.60
N VAL A 281 -25.70 -16.03 -19.70
CA VAL A 281 -25.63 -14.64 -19.27
C VAL A 281 -26.89 -13.81 -19.60
N LYS A 282 -27.64 -14.19 -20.62
CA LYS A 282 -28.88 -13.57 -21.04
C LYS A 282 -30.03 -13.66 -20.02
N ASP A 283 -30.00 -14.64 -19.14
CA ASP A 283 -31.10 -14.89 -18.18
C ASP A 283 -30.88 -14.17 -16.83
N MET A 284 -29.72 -13.52 -16.65
CA MET A 284 -29.33 -12.82 -15.42
C MET A 284 -29.41 -11.29 -15.50
N ILE A 285 -29.73 -10.74 -16.67
CA ILE A 285 -29.90 -9.29 -16.85
C ILE A 285 -31.22 -8.88 -16.23
N GLN A 286 -31.18 -8.28 -15.05
CA GLN A 286 -32.25 -7.40 -14.61
C GLN A 286 -32.09 -6.07 -15.35
N PRO A 287 -33.15 -5.52 -15.95
CA PRO A 287 -33.04 -4.20 -16.59
C PRO A 287 -32.65 -3.18 -15.54
N PHE A 288 -31.63 -2.39 -15.87
CA PHE A 288 -31.15 -1.28 -15.06
C PHE A 288 -32.32 -0.46 -14.54
N ALA A 289 -32.49 -0.39 -13.23
CA ALA A 289 -33.28 0.66 -12.63
C ALA A 289 -32.53 1.97 -12.93
N LYS A 290 -33.19 2.84 -13.67
CA LYS A 290 -32.67 4.21 -13.90
C LYS A 290 -32.74 4.93 -12.56
N PHE A 291 -31.57 5.25 -12.00
CA PHE A 291 -31.44 6.25 -10.96
C PHE A 291 -31.26 7.64 -11.57
#